data_fa6655dbf4299bcaaf6b6ed8f90ed169
#
_entry.id   fa6655dbf4299bcaaf6b6ed8f90ed169
#
_cell.length_a   1.000
_cell.length_b   1.000
_cell.length_c   1.000
_cell.angle_alpha   90.00
_cell.angle_beta   90.00
_cell.angle_gamma   90.00
#
_symmetry.space_group_name_H-M   'P 1'
#
loop_
_entity.id
_entity.type
_entity.pdbx_description
1 polymer ?
#
loop_
_entity_poly.entity_id
_entity_poly.type
_entity_poly.pdbx_seq_one_letter_code
_entity_poly.pdbx_strand_id
1 'polypeptide(L)'
;MIRTLPASARTAVPWKNGGGVTREIAAWPEGADMNDFVWRVSLAEVATDGPFSAFPDVDRTLTVVEGAGMDLTVGGERWLVNTRYEPRDFRGDVPTDCRLLDGPVVNLNVMWRRGAVSTTAVPTAVVPTVAVVRGRLRLGAGTLVVALDGTAEVADVTLQPYDAVQLGDEAVLHAQGRAAVIGLSLPADAPLA
;
A
#
# COMPACT_ATOMS: atom_id res chain seq x y z
N MET A 1 5.87 -19.54 6.00
CA MET A 1 4.58 -19.69 5.26
C MET A 1 4.40 -18.49 4.34
N ILE A 2 3.92 -18.68 3.10
CA ILE A 2 3.66 -17.59 2.13
C ILE A 2 2.17 -17.60 1.79
N ARG A 3 1.53 -16.43 1.89
CA ARG A 3 0.15 -16.21 1.46
C ARG A 3 0.16 -15.45 0.14
N THR A 4 -0.42 -16.02 -0.91
CA THR A 4 -0.57 -15.38 -2.21
C THR A 4 -1.84 -14.53 -2.27
N LEU A 5 -1.74 -13.35 -2.88
CA LEU A 5 -2.80 -12.37 -3.01
C LEU A 5 -2.89 -11.91 -4.47
N PRO A 6 -3.50 -12.72 -5.36
CA PRO A 6 -3.53 -12.43 -6.78
C PRO A 6 -4.35 -11.18 -7.11
N ALA A 7 -3.89 -10.40 -8.08
CA ALA A 7 -4.58 -9.20 -8.53
C ALA A 7 -5.98 -9.49 -9.08
N SER A 8 -6.14 -10.64 -9.73
CA SER A 8 -7.41 -11.09 -10.33
C SER A 8 -8.51 -11.40 -9.32
N ALA A 9 -8.16 -11.66 -8.06
CA ALA A 9 -9.13 -11.95 -7.00
C ALA A 9 -9.68 -10.67 -6.32
N ARG A 10 -9.15 -9.49 -6.65
CA ARG A 10 -9.52 -8.25 -5.96
C ARG A 10 -10.77 -7.62 -6.56
N THR A 11 -11.70 -7.26 -5.69
CA THR A 11 -12.88 -6.49 -6.06
C THR A 11 -12.55 -5.01 -6.17
N ALA A 12 -13.00 -4.40 -7.26
CA ALA A 12 -12.93 -2.94 -7.45
C ALA A 12 -14.05 -2.26 -6.67
N VAL A 13 -13.71 -1.33 -5.80
CA VAL A 13 -14.66 -0.54 -5.02
C VAL A 13 -14.64 0.90 -5.49
N PRO A 14 -15.70 1.38 -6.19
CA PRO A 14 -15.79 2.77 -6.62
C PRO A 14 -15.86 3.74 -5.44
N TRP A 15 -15.25 4.91 -5.58
CA TRP A 15 -15.37 5.97 -4.60
C TRP A 15 -16.75 6.61 -4.62
N LYS A 16 -17.23 7.07 -3.47
CA LYS A 16 -18.56 7.69 -3.35
C LYS A 16 -18.72 8.95 -4.23
N ASN A 17 -17.62 9.68 -4.48
CA ASN A 17 -17.60 10.87 -5.31
C ASN A 17 -17.39 10.56 -6.81
N GLY A 18 -17.24 9.29 -7.18
CA GLY A 18 -16.99 8.86 -8.58
C GLY A 18 -15.60 9.18 -9.12
N GLY A 19 -14.70 9.75 -8.29
CA GLY A 19 -13.37 10.20 -8.72
C GLY A 19 -12.33 9.11 -8.87
N GLY A 20 -12.65 7.88 -8.51
CA GLY A 20 -11.69 6.78 -8.57
C GLY A 20 -12.24 5.45 -8.12
N VAL A 21 -11.34 4.47 -8.10
CA VAL A 21 -11.60 3.08 -7.71
C VAL A 21 -10.47 2.59 -6.82
N THR A 22 -10.80 1.84 -5.78
CA THR A 22 -9.81 1.17 -4.92
C THR A 22 -9.92 -0.34 -5.04
N ARG A 23 -8.76 -1.01 -5.11
CA ARG A 23 -8.63 -2.46 -5.00
C ARG A 23 -7.76 -2.76 -3.80
N GLU A 24 -8.36 -3.30 -2.75
CA GLU A 24 -7.62 -3.71 -1.55
C GLU A 24 -6.69 -4.88 -1.86
N ILE A 25 -5.46 -4.81 -1.35
CA ILE A 25 -4.48 -5.89 -1.44
C ILE A 25 -4.52 -6.72 -0.16
N ALA A 26 -4.42 -6.03 0.99
CA ALA A 26 -4.48 -6.63 2.31
C ALA A 26 -4.83 -5.58 3.36
N ALA A 27 -5.43 -6.01 4.45
CA ALA A 27 -5.68 -5.21 5.64
C ALA A 27 -5.46 -6.05 6.90
N TRP A 28 -5.23 -5.41 8.02
CA TRP A 28 -5.18 -6.05 9.33
C TRP A 28 -6.02 -5.28 10.35
N PRO A 29 -6.88 -5.96 11.13
CA PRO A 29 -7.27 -7.38 11.00
C PRO A 29 -7.84 -7.71 9.62
N GLU A 30 -7.79 -8.99 9.23
CA GLU A 30 -8.39 -9.41 7.95
C GLU A 30 -9.89 -9.12 7.94
N GLY A 31 -10.39 -8.53 6.84
CA GLY A 31 -11.78 -8.11 6.70
C GLY A 31 -12.13 -6.82 7.45
N ALA A 32 -11.15 -6.13 8.04
CA ALA A 32 -11.36 -4.83 8.66
C ALA A 32 -11.94 -3.81 7.67
N ASP A 33 -12.88 -3.01 8.12
CA ASP A 33 -13.41 -1.91 7.35
C ASP A 33 -12.55 -0.64 7.48
N MET A 34 -13.04 0.49 6.94
CA MET A 34 -12.31 1.77 6.97
C MET A 34 -12.22 2.39 8.38
N ASN A 35 -12.93 1.88 9.37
CA ASN A 35 -12.97 2.41 10.73
C ASN A 35 -12.07 1.64 11.71
N ASP A 36 -11.79 0.37 11.42
CA ASP A 36 -11.18 -0.55 12.38
C ASP A 36 -9.85 -1.20 11.93
N PHE A 37 -9.38 -0.91 10.71
CA PHE A 37 -8.07 -1.41 10.30
C PHE A 37 -6.94 -0.83 11.17
N VAL A 38 -5.93 -1.64 11.44
CA VAL A 38 -4.64 -1.24 12.01
C VAL A 38 -3.72 -0.76 10.89
N TRP A 39 -3.60 -1.53 9.81
CA TRP A 39 -2.98 -1.14 8.56
C TRP A 39 -3.76 -1.68 7.37
N ARG A 40 -3.62 -1.02 6.23
CA ARG A 40 -4.29 -1.35 4.98
C ARG A 40 -3.40 -1.00 3.79
N VAL A 41 -3.31 -1.91 2.84
CA VAL A 41 -2.59 -1.72 1.57
C VAL A 41 -3.55 -1.89 0.41
N SER A 42 -3.53 -0.96 -0.52
CA SER A 42 -4.43 -0.95 -1.68
C SER A 42 -3.80 -0.29 -2.90
N LEU A 43 -4.31 -0.63 -4.08
CA LEU A 43 -4.13 0.16 -5.30
C LEU A 43 -5.34 1.07 -5.48
N ALA A 44 -5.08 2.34 -5.71
CA ALA A 44 -6.11 3.33 -5.98
C ALA A 44 -5.89 3.93 -7.38
N GLU A 45 -6.91 3.84 -8.23
CA GLU A 45 -6.98 4.52 -9.51
C GLU A 45 -7.71 5.84 -9.30
N VAL A 46 -7.04 6.95 -9.56
CA VAL A 46 -7.57 8.31 -9.48
C VAL A 46 -7.85 8.77 -10.91
N ALA A 47 -9.11 8.93 -11.23
CA ALA A 47 -9.56 9.23 -12.61
C ALA A 47 -9.90 10.71 -12.83
N THR A 48 -10.17 11.46 -11.75
CA THR A 48 -10.52 12.89 -11.82
C THR A 48 -9.88 13.68 -10.67
N ASP A 49 -9.72 14.97 -10.87
CA ASP A 49 -9.36 15.91 -9.82
C ASP A 49 -10.38 15.89 -8.68
N GLY A 50 -9.93 16.17 -7.48
CA GLY A 50 -10.82 16.31 -6.33
C GLY A 50 -10.14 15.99 -4.99
N PRO A 51 -10.86 16.23 -3.88
CA PRO A 51 -10.31 15.99 -2.56
C PRO A 51 -10.20 14.49 -2.26
N PHE A 52 -9.13 14.14 -1.54
CA PHE A 52 -9.03 12.83 -0.91
C PHE A 52 -9.85 12.79 0.38
N SER A 53 -10.37 11.61 0.70
CA SER A 53 -11.04 11.40 1.98
C SER A 53 -10.06 11.61 3.14
N ALA A 54 -10.53 12.30 4.18
CA ALA A 54 -9.80 12.42 5.42
C ALA A 54 -10.02 11.16 6.29
N PHE A 55 -8.94 10.72 6.93
CA PHE A 55 -8.95 9.55 7.81
C PHE A 55 -8.36 9.95 9.16
N PRO A 56 -9.22 10.21 10.18
CA PRO A 56 -8.76 10.56 11.52
C PRO A 56 -7.78 9.51 12.09
N ASP A 57 -6.70 9.99 12.68
CA ASP A 57 -5.66 9.17 13.32
C ASP A 57 -4.95 8.17 12.39
N VAL A 58 -4.96 8.41 11.09
CA VAL A 58 -4.31 7.58 10.08
C VAL A 58 -3.15 8.34 9.43
N ASP A 59 -2.02 7.68 9.28
CA ASP A 59 -0.94 8.10 8.40
C ASP A 59 -0.95 7.29 7.12
N ARG A 60 -0.39 7.86 6.04
CA ARG A 60 -0.43 7.28 4.70
C ARG A 60 0.92 7.39 4.02
N THR A 61 1.30 6.34 3.30
CA THR A 61 2.33 6.40 2.25
C THR A 61 1.66 6.22 0.89
N LEU A 62 1.82 7.19 0.00
CA LEU A 62 1.33 7.16 -1.37
C LEU A 62 2.51 7.01 -2.32
N THR A 63 2.43 6.06 -3.25
CA THR A 63 3.45 5.83 -4.27
C THR A 63 2.78 5.76 -5.65
N VAL A 64 3.02 6.72 -6.52
CA VAL A 64 2.53 6.66 -7.92
C VAL A 64 3.22 5.52 -8.63
N VAL A 65 2.44 4.61 -9.22
CA VAL A 65 2.94 3.44 -9.96
C VAL A 65 2.62 3.50 -11.45
N GLU A 66 1.53 4.20 -11.83
CA GLU A 66 1.18 4.49 -13.23
C GLU A 66 0.67 5.93 -13.38
N GLY A 67 0.74 6.46 -14.59
CA GLY A 67 0.31 7.83 -14.95
C GLY A 67 1.43 8.86 -14.83
N ALA A 68 1.10 10.11 -15.09
CA ALA A 68 2.05 11.22 -15.11
C ALA A 68 2.29 11.82 -13.71
N GLY A 69 1.43 11.47 -12.74
CA GLY A 69 1.53 11.98 -11.38
C GLY A 69 0.42 12.96 -11.01
N MET A 70 0.58 13.55 -9.84
CA MET A 70 -0.41 14.40 -9.19
C MET A 70 0.24 15.63 -8.58
N ASP A 71 -0.48 16.73 -8.61
CA ASP A 71 -0.20 17.94 -7.84
C ASP A 71 -1.13 17.92 -6.63
N LEU A 72 -0.56 17.60 -5.46
CA LEU A 72 -1.32 17.50 -4.22
C LEU A 72 -1.19 18.78 -3.42
N THR A 73 -2.29 19.22 -2.79
CA THR A 73 -2.25 20.24 -1.75
C THR A 73 -2.55 19.52 -0.42
N VAL A 74 -1.52 19.34 0.41
CA VAL A 74 -1.59 18.61 1.67
C VAL A 74 -1.48 19.60 2.82
N GLY A 75 -2.55 19.79 3.58
CA GLY A 75 -2.57 20.75 4.69
C GLY A 75 -2.24 22.20 4.27
N GLY A 76 -2.53 22.56 3.01
CA GLY A 76 -2.20 23.86 2.43
C GLY A 76 -0.83 23.95 1.75
N GLU A 77 0.02 22.93 1.87
CA GLU A 77 1.31 22.86 1.19
C GLU A 77 1.20 22.12 -0.13
N ARG A 78 1.84 22.65 -1.17
CA ARG A 78 1.85 22.07 -2.50
C ARG A 78 2.94 21.00 -2.64
N TRP A 79 2.59 19.80 -3.05
CA TRP A 79 3.47 18.66 -3.26
C TRP A 79 3.32 18.13 -4.70
N LEU A 80 4.37 18.27 -5.48
CA LEU A 80 4.38 17.69 -6.84
C LEU A 80 4.85 16.24 -6.74
N VAL A 81 3.93 15.29 -6.99
CA VAL A 81 4.16 13.85 -6.93
C VAL A 81 4.18 13.31 -8.36
N ASN A 82 5.26 13.56 -9.08
CA ASN A 82 5.44 13.22 -10.49
C ASN A 82 6.61 12.25 -10.77
N THR A 83 7.28 11.79 -9.72
CA THR A 83 8.28 10.73 -9.82
C THR A 83 7.62 9.40 -9.45
N ARG A 84 7.50 8.49 -10.43
CA ARG A 84 6.97 7.15 -10.17
C ARG A 84 7.88 6.39 -9.21
N TYR A 85 7.25 5.57 -8.39
CA TYR A 85 7.90 4.64 -7.46
C TYR A 85 8.67 5.31 -6.32
N GLU A 86 8.43 6.59 -6.08
CA GLU A 86 8.93 7.33 -4.94
C GLU A 86 7.83 7.43 -3.87
N PRO A 87 7.99 6.76 -2.71
CA PRO A 87 7.02 6.84 -1.63
C PRO A 87 6.97 8.25 -1.02
N ARG A 88 5.75 8.72 -0.70
CA ARG A 88 5.50 10.00 -0.03
C ARG A 88 4.58 9.79 1.17
N ASP A 89 5.08 10.18 2.33
CA ASP A 89 4.37 10.01 3.61
C ASP A 89 3.64 11.30 3.97
N PHE A 90 2.40 11.18 4.39
CA PHE A 90 1.62 12.29 4.92
C PHE A 90 0.51 11.82 5.86
N ARG A 91 0.02 12.75 6.67
CA ARG A 91 -1.07 12.49 7.59
C ARG A 91 -2.39 12.38 6.83
N GLY A 92 -3.12 11.29 7.06
CA GLY A 92 -4.42 11.06 6.43
C GLY A 92 -5.56 11.94 6.97
N ASP A 93 -5.36 12.60 8.09
CA ASP A 93 -6.33 13.49 8.73
C ASP A 93 -6.18 14.97 8.30
N VAL A 94 -5.17 15.32 7.53
CA VAL A 94 -5.07 16.68 6.96
C VAL A 94 -5.84 16.79 5.64
N PRO A 95 -6.51 17.93 5.39
CA PRO A 95 -7.15 18.18 4.11
C PRO A 95 -6.17 18.02 2.97
N THR A 96 -6.53 17.19 1.98
CA THR A 96 -5.68 16.90 0.83
C THR A 96 -6.50 16.98 -0.44
N ASP A 97 -6.14 17.90 -1.33
CA ASP A 97 -6.71 18.02 -2.67
C ASP A 97 -5.74 17.45 -3.70
N CYS A 98 -6.29 16.78 -4.71
CA CYS A 98 -5.55 16.18 -5.81
C CYS A 98 -5.92 16.81 -7.13
N ARG A 99 -4.91 17.17 -7.91
CA ARG A 99 -5.02 17.56 -9.31
C ARG A 99 -4.14 16.64 -10.15
N LEU A 100 -4.72 16.01 -11.15
CA LEU A 100 -4.00 15.15 -12.07
C LEU A 100 -3.14 15.99 -13.02
N LEU A 101 -1.92 15.54 -13.31
CA LEU A 101 -1.02 16.26 -14.23
C LEU A 101 -1.37 15.98 -15.69
N ASP A 102 -1.60 14.70 -16.01
CA ASP A 102 -1.98 14.27 -17.36
C ASP A 102 -2.66 12.90 -17.29
N GLY A 103 -3.98 12.90 -17.30
CA GLY A 103 -4.81 11.70 -17.25
C GLY A 103 -4.78 10.93 -15.91
N PRO A 104 -5.42 9.76 -15.89
CA PRO A 104 -5.54 8.94 -14.68
C PRO A 104 -4.22 8.47 -14.11
N VAL A 105 -4.20 8.24 -12.81
CA VAL A 105 -3.03 7.77 -12.05
C VAL A 105 -3.40 6.55 -11.24
N VAL A 106 -2.53 5.53 -11.23
CA VAL A 106 -2.60 4.46 -10.24
C VAL A 106 -1.54 4.69 -9.17
N ASN A 107 -1.95 4.62 -7.92
CA ASN A 107 -1.04 4.70 -6.79
C ASN A 107 -1.19 3.50 -5.85
N LEU A 108 -0.07 3.06 -5.29
CA LEU A 108 -0.02 2.17 -4.15
C LEU A 108 -0.19 3.03 -2.89
N ASN A 109 -1.19 2.69 -2.08
CA ASN A 109 -1.53 3.42 -0.87
C ASN A 109 -1.38 2.48 0.33
N VAL A 110 -0.49 2.83 1.24
CA VAL A 110 -0.29 2.14 2.52
C VAL A 110 -0.79 3.06 3.61
N MET A 111 -1.71 2.58 4.42
CA MET A 111 -2.35 3.35 5.50
C MET A 111 -2.17 2.62 6.81
N TRP A 112 -1.94 3.35 7.89
CA TRP A 112 -1.88 2.77 9.22
C TRP A 112 -2.43 3.74 10.26
N ARG A 113 -3.06 3.17 11.29
CA ARG A 113 -3.63 3.96 12.38
C ARG A 113 -2.56 4.27 13.41
N ARG A 114 -2.38 5.54 13.72
CA ARG A 114 -1.48 6.00 14.78
C ARG A 114 -1.92 5.45 16.13
N GLY A 115 -0.98 4.94 16.90
CA GLY A 115 -1.25 4.41 18.23
C GLY A 115 -2.08 3.12 18.27
N ALA A 116 -2.39 2.51 17.12
CA ALA A 116 -2.99 1.20 17.10
C ALA A 116 -2.00 0.20 17.70
N VAL A 117 -2.40 -0.39 18.79
CA VAL A 117 -1.63 -1.38 19.54
C VAL A 117 -2.19 -2.75 19.18
N SER A 118 -1.32 -3.68 18.80
CA SER A 118 -1.73 -5.08 18.77
C SER A 118 -2.20 -5.48 20.17
N THR A 119 -3.37 -6.10 20.26
CA THR A 119 -3.96 -6.58 21.53
C THR A 119 -3.24 -7.80 22.13
N THR A 120 -2.16 -8.25 21.51
CA THR A 120 -1.27 -9.28 22.05
C THR A 120 -0.25 -8.66 23.02
N ALA A 121 0.25 -9.45 23.94
CA ALA A 121 0.95 -9.07 25.19
C ALA A 121 2.16 -8.11 25.09
N VAL A 122 2.54 -7.65 23.90
CA VAL A 122 3.53 -6.58 23.69
C VAL A 122 2.93 -5.53 22.79
N PRO A 123 2.63 -4.32 23.31
CA PRO A 123 2.15 -3.22 22.51
C PRO A 123 3.24 -2.77 21.53
N THR A 124 3.15 -3.13 20.27
CA THR A 124 4.05 -2.63 19.23
C THR A 124 3.26 -1.72 18.30
N ALA A 125 3.61 -0.45 18.29
CA ALA A 125 3.07 0.47 17.29
C ALA A 125 3.53 0.00 15.91
N VAL A 126 2.56 -0.27 15.03
CA VAL A 126 2.85 -0.68 13.65
C VAL A 126 3.07 0.58 12.84
N VAL A 127 4.31 0.82 12.44
CA VAL A 127 4.66 1.85 11.45
C VAL A 127 5.19 1.11 10.22
N PRO A 128 4.39 0.96 9.17
CA PRO A 128 4.85 0.31 7.95
C PRO A 128 6.02 1.07 7.33
N THR A 129 6.94 0.32 6.72
CA THR A 129 7.98 0.89 5.87
C THR A 129 7.69 0.52 4.42
N VAL A 130 7.87 1.46 3.49
CA VAL A 130 7.62 1.24 2.07
C VAL A 130 8.90 1.53 1.29
N ALA A 131 9.34 0.55 0.51
CA ALA A 131 10.45 0.72 -0.43
C ALA A 131 10.08 0.11 -1.79
N VAL A 132 10.51 0.76 -2.87
CA VAL A 132 10.40 0.17 -4.21
C VAL A 132 11.79 -0.27 -4.67
N VAL A 133 11.89 -1.54 -5.01
CA VAL A 133 13.18 -2.20 -5.27
C VAL A 133 13.20 -2.91 -6.62
N ARG A 134 14.40 -3.20 -7.12
CA ARG A 134 14.68 -4.11 -8.23
C ARG A 134 15.76 -5.11 -7.83
N GLY A 135 15.79 -6.24 -8.54
CA GLY A 135 16.82 -7.25 -8.36
C GLY A 135 16.58 -8.12 -7.13
N ARG A 136 17.65 -8.54 -6.48
CA ARG A 136 17.60 -9.51 -5.40
C ARG A 136 17.65 -8.85 -4.04
N LEU A 137 16.73 -9.24 -3.16
CA LEU A 137 16.64 -8.74 -1.78
C LEU A 137 16.24 -9.87 -0.81
N ARG A 138 16.86 -9.94 0.36
CA ARG A 138 16.38 -10.76 1.47
C ARG A 138 15.28 -10.01 2.21
N LEU A 139 14.20 -10.72 2.49
CA LEU A 139 13.01 -10.20 3.16
C LEU A 139 12.81 -10.91 4.48
N GLY A 140 12.43 -10.17 5.50
CA GLY A 140 12.03 -10.71 6.81
C GLY A 140 10.57 -11.17 6.83
N ALA A 141 10.22 -11.91 7.86
CA ALA A 141 8.84 -12.21 8.21
C ALA A 141 8.01 -10.92 8.37
N GLY A 142 6.70 -11.00 8.13
CA GLY A 142 5.81 -9.85 8.21
C GLY A 142 5.93 -8.87 7.04
N THR A 143 6.63 -9.24 5.97
CA THR A 143 6.74 -8.41 4.76
C THR A 143 5.61 -8.71 3.78
N LEU A 144 5.02 -7.67 3.22
CA LEU A 144 4.14 -7.74 2.04
C LEU A 144 4.93 -7.27 0.81
N VAL A 145 4.93 -8.08 -0.24
CA VAL A 145 5.54 -7.75 -1.53
C VAL A 145 4.46 -7.58 -2.56
N VAL A 146 4.52 -6.51 -3.35
CA VAL A 146 3.61 -6.25 -4.50
C VAL A 146 4.47 -6.07 -5.74
N ALA A 147 4.31 -6.92 -6.76
CA ALA A 147 4.93 -6.68 -8.07
C ALA A 147 4.27 -5.46 -8.72
N LEU A 148 5.06 -4.51 -9.23
CA LEU A 148 4.54 -3.26 -9.81
C LEU A 148 4.64 -3.24 -11.33
N ASP A 149 5.85 -3.38 -11.86
CA ASP A 149 6.08 -3.52 -13.30
C ASP A 149 6.95 -4.77 -13.54
N GLY A 150 6.64 -5.55 -14.56
CA GLY A 150 7.31 -6.83 -14.81
C GLY A 150 6.98 -7.89 -13.76
N THR A 151 7.71 -9.01 -13.82
CA THR A 151 7.51 -10.13 -12.91
C THR A 151 8.42 -10.06 -11.69
N ALA A 152 8.01 -10.69 -10.62
CA ALA A 152 8.83 -10.92 -9.44
C ALA A 152 8.67 -12.36 -8.95
N GLU A 153 9.72 -12.90 -8.35
CA GLU A 153 9.71 -14.23 -7.74
C GLU A 153 10.02 -14.08 -6.24
N VAL A 154 9.21 -14.71 -5.42
CA VAL A 154 9.42 -14.75 -3.97
C VAL A 154 9.35 -16.22 -3.55
N ALA A 155 10.48 -16.79 -3.13
CA ALA A 155 10.65 -18.23 -2.98
C ALA A 155 10.21 -18.95 -4.28
N ASP A 156 9.18 -19.81 -4.23
CA ASP A 156 8.68 -20.57 -5.37
C ASP A 156 7.44 -19.94 -6.04
N VAL A 157 7.10 -18.70 -5.66
CA VAL A 157 5.91 -18.00 -6.16
C VAL A 157 6.31 -16.94 -7.18
N THR A 158 5.80 -17.07 -8.42
CA THR A 158 5.93 -16.04 -9.46
C THR A 158 4.76 -15.06 -9.38
N LEU A 159 5.06 -13.78 -9.27
CA LEU A 159 4.10 -12.69 -9.25
C LEU A 159 4.04 -12.00 -10.60
N GLN A 160 2.84 -11.86 -11.13
CA GLN A 160 2.55 -10.97 -12.26
C GLN A 160 2.35 -9.53 -11.74
N PRO A 161 2.34 -8.51 -12.61
CA PRO A 161 2.07 -7.14 -12.19
C PRO A 161 0.82 -7.02 -11.30
N TYR A 162 1.00 -6.37 -10.17
CA TYR A 162 0.02 -6.18 -9.10
C TYR A 162 -0.35 -7.42 -8.27
N ASP A 163 0.13 -8.62 -8.59
CA ASP A 163 0.06 -9.73 -7.64
C ASP A 163 0.88 -9.39 -6.40
N ALA A 164 0.49 -9.98 -5.28
CA ALA A 164 1.20 -9.79 -4.02
C ALA A 164 1.37 -11.09 -3.25
N VAL A 165 2.34 -11.08 -2.33
CA VAL A 165 2.52 -12.13 -1.32
C VAL A 165 2.78 -11.52 0.04
N GLN A 166 2.23 -12.13 1.06
CA GLN A 166 2.55 -11.83 2.45
C GLN A 166 3.40 -12.95 3.04
N LEU A 167 4.48 -12.57 3.71
CA LEU A 167 5.48 -13.49 4.25
C LEU A 167 5.27 -13.72 5.74
N GLY A 168 5.15 -15.00 6.14
CA GLY A 168 5.23 -15.40 7.53
C GLY A 168 6.65 -15.73 7.99
N ASP A 169 7.55 -16.00 7.05
CA ASP A 169 8.94 -16.37 7.29
C ASP A 169 9.86 -15.55 6.40
N GLU A 170 11.17 -15.65 6.62
CA GLU A 170 12.16 -15.04 5.73
C GLU A 170 12.10 -15.65 4.32
N ALA A 171 12.30 -14.82 3.31
CA ALA A 171 12.35 -15.25 1.91
C ALA A 171 13.35 -14.40 1.11
N VAL A 172 13.56 -14.79 -0.14
CA VAL A 172 14.35 -14.01 -1.11
C VAL A 172 13.43 -13.56 -2.23
N LEU A 173 13.43 -12.26 -2.49
CA LEU A 173 12.80 -11.64 -3.64
C LEU A 173 13.79 -11.60 -4.80
N HIS A 174 13.33 -11.92 -6.00
CA HIS A 174 13.99 -11.66 -7.28
C HIS A 174 13.03 -10.84 -8.17
N ALA A 175 13.14 -9.53 -8.16
CA ALA A 175 12.30 -8.65 -8.98
C ALA A 175 12.99 -8.37 -10.33
N GLN A 176 12.40 -8.83 -11.44
CA GLN A 176 12.84 -8.50 -12.79
C GLN A 176 12.43 -7.06 -13.14
N GLY A 177 11.23 -6.69 -12.78
CA GLY A 177 10.75 -5.32 -12.76
C GLY A 177 10.93 -4.66 -11.40
N ARG A 178 10.01 -3.75 -11.05
CA ARG A 178 9.95 -3.15 -9.71
C ARG A 178 8.96 -3.90 -8.83
N ALA A 179 9.30 -4.02 -7.55
CA ALA A 179 8.40 -4.51 -6.54
C ALA A 179 8.36 -3.55 -5.35
N ALA A 180 7.19 -3.30 -4.82
CA ALA A 180 7.04 -2.65 -3.53
C ALA A 180 7.25 -3.68 -2.43
N VAL A 181 8.12 -3.35 -1.50
CA VAL A 181 8.40 -4.12 -0.28
C VAL A 181 7.87 -3.31 0.89
N ILE A 182 6.88 -3.85 1.57
CA ILE A 182 6.19 -3.19 2.67
C ILE A 182 6.46 -4.01 3.92
N GLY A 183 7.27 -3.45 4.81
CA GLY A 183 7.53 -4.03 6.13
C GLY A 183 6.32 -3.77 7.02
N LEU A 184 5.63 -4.82 7.42
CA LEU A 184 4.49 -4.78 8.32
C LEU A 184 4.91 -5.46 9.62
N SER A 185 4.96 -4.71 10.72
CA SER A 185 5.16 -5.31 12.04
C SER A 185 3.89 -6.09 12.40
N LEU A 186 3.89 -7.38 12.13
CA LEU A 186 2.85 -8.27 12.65
C LEU A 186 3.19 -8.61 14.11
N PRO A 187 2.19 -8.77 14.99
CA PRO A 187 2.41 -9.42 16.27
C PRO A 187 3.06 -10.79 16.04
N ALA A 188 4.01 -11.16 16.90
CA ALA A 188 4.77 -12.40 16.77
C ALA A 188 3.91 -13.68 16.68
N ASP A 189 2.64 -13.61 17.10
CA ASP A 189 1.68 -14.70 17.13
C ASP A 189 0.44 -14.48 16.23
N ALA A 190 0.49 -13.52 15.31
CA ALA A 190 -0.62 -13.33 14.38
C ALA A 190 -0.66 -14.50 13.38
N PRO A 191 -1.70 -15.35 13.37
CA PRO A 191 -1.83 -16.36 12.34
C PRO A 191 -1.95 -15.63 11.00
N LEU A 192 -1.17 -16.04 10.02
CA LEU A 192 -1.49 -15.76 8.62
C LEU A 192 -2.78 -16.53 8.34
N ALA A 193 -3.90 -15.84 8.29
CA ALA A 193 -5.19 -16.44 8.01
C ALA A 193 -5.25 -16.98 6.58
#